data_4089836dc236facddac912d6266f2d75
#
_entry.id   4089836dc236facddac912d6266f2d75
#
_cell.length_a   1.000
_cell.length_b   1.000
_cell.length_c   1.000
_cell.angle_alpha   90.00
_cell.angle_beta   90.00
_cell.angle_gamma   90.00
#
_symmetry.space_group_name_H-M   'P 1'
#
loop_
_entity.id
_entity.type
_entity.pdbx_description
1 polymer ?
#
loop_
_entity_poly.entity_id
_entity_poly.type
_entity_poly.pdbx_seq_one_letter_code
_entity_poly.pdbx_strand_id
1 'polypeptide(L)'
;KMKRLGKRRIISLIMALSMAVTTVFSANISNVRALTNAEKARELVSKMTLEEKIGQKLMLSFRSGWTMRDGTKISSVQTINDEIHEIIGEYDIGSVILFAANFNSDAKVNVELTDGLQKAAMDKDLGKNSIPLLIATDQEGGIVYRLTGGTALPGNMALGASGNTENAVKAGNIIGSELNAVGVNVNFAPDADVNNNPNNPVIGLRSFSSNPQLAAKFVSAYIEGVQ
;
A
#
# COMPACT_ATOMS: atom_id res chain seq x y z
N LYS A 1 31.39 -0.59 71.46
CA LYS A 1 32.10 -0.58 70.13
C LYS A 1 31.72 -1.72 69.20
N MET A 2 31.35 -2.93 69.69
CA MET A 2 30.99 -4.09 68.86
C MET A 2 29.68 -4.00 68.07
N LYS A 3 28.66 -3.27 68.55
CA LYS A 3 27.37 -3.13 67.80
C LYS A 3 27.44 -2.28 66.52
N ARG A 4 28.42 -1.40 66.37
CA ARG A 4 28.57 -0.56 65.14
C ARG A 4 29.21 -1.28 63.95
N LEU A 5 30.04 -2.29 64.19
CA LEU A 5 30.70 -3.09 63.12
C LEU A 5 29.70 -4.04 62.45
N GLY A 6 28.72 -4.59 63.18
CA GLY A 6 27.69 -5.45 62.61
C GLY A 6 26.76 -4.72 61.62
N LYS A 7 26.31 -3.48 61.97
CA LYS A 7 25.47 -2.69 61.07
C LYS A 7 26.16 -2.29 59.75
N ARG A 8 27.45 -1.95 59.78
CA ARG A 8 28.21 -1.61 58.55
C ARG A 8 28.39 -2.82 57.64
N ARG A 9 28.62 -4.02 58.17
CA ARG A 9 28.73 -5.27 57.37
C ARG A 9 27.39 -5.66 56.75
N ILE A 10 26.27 -5.48 57.46
CA ILE A 10 24.93 -5.75 56.91
C ILE A 10 24.57 -4.77 55.81
N ILE A 11 24.87 -3.47 55.95
CA ILE A 11 24.61 -2.46 54.93
C ILE A 11 25.47 -2.74 53.67
N SER A 12 26.76 -3.12 53.82
CA SER A 12 27.62 -3.51 52.70
C SER A 12 27.13 -4.76 52.00
N LEU A 13 26.57 -5.75 52.72
CA LEU A 13 26.02 -6.96 52.11
C LEU A 13 24.74 -6.67 51.32
N ILE A 14 23.87 -5.80 51.85
CA ILE A 14 22.63 -5.36 51.17
C ILE A 14 22.97 -4.54 49.90
N MET A 15 23.97 -3.64 49.95
CA MET A 15 24.41 -2.91 48.75
C MET A 15 25.06 -3.84 47.72
N ALA A 16 25.85 -4.84 48.12
CA ALA A 16 26.43 -5.81 47.20
C ALA A 16 25.34 -6.69 46.55
N LEU A 17 24.33 -7.08 47.30
CA LEU A 17 23.19 -7.87 46.80
C LEU A 17 22.31 -7.05 45.86
N SER A 18 22.06 -5.76 46.16
CA SER A 18 21.30 -4.88 45.29
C SER A 18 22.05 -4.58 43.96
N MET A 19 23.37 -4.41 43.96
CA MET A 19 24.18 -4.28 42.78
C MET A 19 24.21 -5.58 41.92
N ALA A 20 24.26 -6.75 42.58
CA ALA A 20 24.21 -8.04 41.88
C ALA A 20 22.86 -8.27 41.18
N VAL A 21 21.74 -7.91 41.87
CA VAL A 21 20.40 -8.00 41.26
C VAL A 21 20.23 -7.03 40.12
N THR A 22 20.73 -5.79 40.21
CA THR A 22 20.66 -4.81 39.09
C THR A 22 21.53 -5.22 37.91
N THR A 23 22.69 -5.83 38.11
CA THR A 23 23.55 -6.32 37.01
C THR A 23 22.94 -7.55 36.31
N VAL A 24 22.30 -8.47 37.05
CA VAL A 24 21.61 -9.63 36.45
C VAL A 24 20.36 -9.17 35.69
N PHE A 25 19.62 -8.18 36.17
CA PHE A 25 18.48 -7.61 35.45
C PHE A 25 18.92 -6.83 34.20
N SER A 26 20.03 -6.09 34.26
CA SER A 26 20.57 -5.38 33.10
C SER A 26 21.16 -6.33 32.04
N ALA A 27 21.71 -7.48 32.43
CA ALA A 27 22.25 -8.47 31.51
C ALA A 27 21.16 -9.23 30.72
N ASN A 28 19.93 -9.30 31.26
CA ASN A 28 18.80 -9.94 30.58
C ASN A 28 18.00 -8.99 29.67
N ILE A 29 18.26 -7.67 29.69
CA ILE A 29 17.63 -6.69 28.80
C ILE A 29 18.39 -6.55 27.47
N SER A 30 19.61 -7.12 27.40
CA SER A 30 20.42 -7.04 26.18
C SER A 30 19.98 -8.06 25.14
N ASN A 31 19.38 -7.55 24.08
CA ASN A 31 19.11 -8.16 22.78
C ASN A 31 17.65 -8.52 22.42
N VAL A 32 16.65 -7.77 22.86
CA VAL A 32 15.41 -7.74 22.09
C VAL A 32 15.65 -6.83 20.88
N ARG A 33 16.31 -7.35 19.86
CA ARG A 33 16.41 -6.69 18.56
C ARG A 33 15.01 -6.65 17.96
N ALA A 34 14.48 -5.46 17.66
CA ALA A 34 13.25 -5.34 16.90
C ALA A 34 13.41 -6.06 15.54
N LEU A 35 12.43 -6.89 15.19
CA LEU A 35 12.43 -7.58 13.90
C LEU A 35 12.37 -6.55 12.76
N THR A 36 13.18 -6.78 11.73
CA THR A 36 13.08 -6.03 10.47
C THR A 36 11.73 -6.31 9.80
N ASN A 37 11.29 -5.44 8.90
CA ASN A 37 10.04 -5.68 8.15
C ASN A 37 10.07 -7.00 7.37
N ALA A 38 11.23 -7.39 6.83
CA ALA A 38 11.40 -8.67 6.15
C ALA A 38 11.26 -9.87 7.11
N GLU A 39 11.76 -9.77 8.33
CA GLU A 39 11.61 -10.82 9.35
C GLU A 39 10.16 -10.94 9.81
N LYS A 40 9.47 -9.81 10.04
CA LYS A 40 8.03 -9.78 10.37
C LYS A 40 7.18 -10.42 9.25
N ALA A 41 7.46 -10.09 7.99
CA ALA A 41 6.77 -10.66 6.84
C ALA A 41 6.98 -12.17 6.75
N ARG A 42 8.22 -12.67 6.92
CA ARG A 42 8.49 -14.11 6.94
C ARG A 42 7.79 -14.83 8.10
N GLU A 43 7.78 -14.23 9.28
CA GLU A 43 7.07 -14.77 10.44
C GLU A 43 5.57 -14.88 10.16
N LEU A 44 4.95 -13.84 9.59
CA LEU A 44 3.53 -13.85 9.23
C LEU A 44 3.25 -14.94 8.20
N VAL A 45 3.98 -14.96 7.08
CA VAL A 45 3.81 -15.97 6.00
C VAL A 45 4.03 -17.39 6.51
N SER A 46 4.92 -17.60 7.50
CA SER A 46 5.15 -18.95 8.06
C SER A 46 3.94 -19.52 8.82
N LYS A 47 3.05 -18.65 9.30
CA LYS A 47 1.83 -19.01 10.05
C LYS A 47 0.61 -19.20 9.15
N MET A 48 0.67 -18.72 7.91
CA MET A 48 -0.43 -18.78 6.95
C MET A 48 -0.61 -20.18 6.35
N THR A 49 -1.85 -20.58 6.13
CA THR A 49 -2.21 -21.75 5.32
C THR A 49 -1.89 -21.54 3.84
N LEU A 50 -2.04 -22.57 3.02
CA LEU A 50 -1.86 -22.42 1.58
C LEU A 50 -2.94 -21.53 0.96
N GLU A 51 -4.19 -21.69 1.39
CA GLU A 51 -5.34 -20.92 0.92
C GLU A 51 -5.16 -19.42 1.23
N GLU A 52 -4.77 -19.07 2.45
CA GLU A 52 -4.47 -17.69 2.85
C GLU A 52 -3.33 -17.09 2.00
N LYS A 53 -2.27 -17.86 1.74
CA LYS A 53 -1.18 -17.42 0.85
C LYS A 53 -1.65 -17.20 -0.58
N ILE A 54 -2.58 -18.02 -1.07
CA ILE A 54 -3.17 -17.84 -2.41
C ILE A 54 -4.01 -16.58 -2.44
N GLY A 55 -4.89 -16.37 -1.44
CA GLY A 55 -5.73 -15.17 -1.32
C GLY A 55 -4.90 -13.89 -1.35
N GLN A 56 -3.79 -13.84 -0.60
CA GLN A 56 -2.87 -12.70 -0.58
C GLN A 56 -2.20 -12.40 -1.92
N LYS A 57 -2.19 -13.34 -2.86
CA LYS A 57 -1.64 -13.14 -4.21
C LYS A 57 -2.68 -12.73 -5.24
N LEU A 58 -3.96 -12.72 -4.87
CA LEU A 58 -5.04 -12.32 -5.75
C LEU A 58 -5.28 -10.81 -5.68
N MET A 59 -5.49 -10.21 -6.85
CA MET A 59 -5.96 -8.86 -7.00
C MET A 59 -7.33 -8.90 -7.69
N LEU A 60 -8.37 -8.52 -6.97
CA LEU A 60 -9.73 -8.56 -7.46
C LEU A 60 -10.17 -7.20 -8.02
N SER A 61 -11.17 -7.22 -8.90
CA SER A 61 -11.80 -6.02 -9.46
C SER A 61 -13.32 -6.11 -9.30
N PHE A 62 -13.91 -5.13 -8.66
CA PHE A 62 -15.35 -5.00 -8.48
C PHE A 62 -15.92 -3.85 -9.32
N ARG A 63 -15.50 -3.75 -10.57
CA ARG A 63 -15.98 -2.72 -11.50
C ARG A 63 -17.34 -3.09 -12.12
N SER A 64 -17.82 -2.28 -13.05
CA SER A 64 -19.11 -2.47 -13.72
C SER A 64 -19.35 -3.91 -14.21
N GLY A 65 -20.60 -4.36 -14.10
CA GLY A 65 -21.02 -5.70 -14.52
C GLY A 65 -20.89 -6.78 -13.44
N TRP A 66 -20.56 -6.43 -12.21
CA TRP A 66 -20.61 -7.37 -11.09
C TRP A 66 -22.04 -7.86 -10.89
N THR A 67 -22.22 -9.18 -10.81
CA THR A 67 -23.52 -9.79 -10.48
C THR A 67 -23.38 -10.45 -9.11
N MET A 68 -24.19 -9.99 -8.16
CA MET A 68 -24.24 -10.55 -6.81
C MET A 68 -24.79 -12.00 -6.81
N ARG A 69 -24.60 -12.72 -5.71
CA ARG A 69 -25.11 -14.10 -5.53
C ARG A 69 -26.65 -14.18 -5.67
N ASP A 70 -27.38 -13.14 -5.29
CA ASP A 70 -28.83 -13.04 -5.44
C ASP A 70 -29.29 -12.70 -6.87
N GLY A 71 -28.36 -12.52 -7.80
CA GLY A 71 -28.61 -12.13 -9.19
C GLY A 71 -28.70 -10.63 -9.44
N THR A 72 -28.58 -9.79 -8.42
CA THR A 72 -28.57 -8.33 -8.56
C THR A 72 -27.36 -7.87 -9.34
N LYS A 73 -27.58 -7.08 -10.40
CA LYS A 73 -26.50 -6.50 -11.22
C LYS A 73 -26.14 -5.12 -10.69
N ILE A 74 -24.85 -4.91 -10.44
CA ILE A 74 -24.30 -3.63 -10.02
C ILE A 74 -23.59 -2.99 -11.20
N SER A 75 -23.99 -1.76 -11.58
CA SER A 75 -23.37 -1.02 -12.68
C SER A 75 -21.98 -0.49 -12.34
N SER A 76 -21.77 -0.10 -11.07
CA SER A 76 -20.47 0.33 -10.54
C SER A 76 -20.46 0.13 -9.02
N VAL A 77 -19.34 -0.33 -8.49
CA VAL A 77 -19.14 -0.48 -7.03
C VAL A 77 -18.42 0.77 -6.53
N GLN A 78 -19.17 1.67 -5.91
CA GLN A 78 -18.67 2.89 -5.23
C GLN A 78 -18.85 2.84 -3.72
N THR A 79 -19.52 1.80 -3.24
CA THR A 79 -19.65 1.46 -1.81
C THR A 79 -19.53 -0.04 -1.67
N ILE A 80 -18.92 -0.50 -0.57
CA ILE A 80 -18.83 -1.92 -0.28
C ILE A 80 -20.20 -2.45 0.17
N ASN A 81 -20.54 -3.67 -0.22
CA ASN A 81 -21.68 -4.42 0.27
C ASN A 81 -21.22 -5.67 1.04
N ASP A 82 -22.15 -6.34 1.71
CA ASP A 82 -21.86 -7.49 2.57
C ASP A 82 -21.19 -8.63 1.79
N GLU A 83 -21.57 -8.89 0.54
CA GLU A 83 -20.96 -9.95 -0.27
C GLU A 83 -19.51 -9.66 -0.62
N ILE A 84 -19.17 -8.41 -0.98
CA ILE A 84 -17.78 -8.00 -1.25
C ILE A 84 -16.97 -8.03 0.04
N HIS A 85 -17.57 -7.60 1.17
CA HIS A 85 -16.96 -7.69 2.48
C HIS A 85 -16.60 -9.13 2.83
N GLU A 86 -17.55 -10.06 2.70
CA GLU A 86 -17.34 -11.49 2.93
C GLU A 86 -16.25 -12.07 2.01
N ILE A 87 -16.29 -11.79 0.70
CA ILE A 87 -15.28 -12.29 -0.24
C ILE A 87 -13.86 -11.85 0.16
N ILE A 88 -13.69 -10.58 0.52
CA ILE A 88 -12.36 -10.07 0.90
C ILE A 88 -11.88 -10.73 2.19
N GLY A 89 -12.73 -10.83 3.22
CA GLY A 89 -12.36 -11.38 4.53
C GLY A 89 -12.22 -12.91 4.50
N GLU A 90 -13.19 -13.65 3.95
CA GLU A 90 -13.20 -15.10 3.96
C GLU A 90 -12.03 -15.73 3.18
N TYR A 91 -11.66 -15.11 2.05
CA TYR A 91 -10.57 -15.61 1.18
C TYR A 91 -9.23 -14.92 1.42
N ASP A 92 -9.09 -14.09 2.47
CA ASP A 92 -7.87 -13.33 2.76
C ASP A 92 -7.29 -12.62 1.52
N ILE A 93 -8.15 -11.94 0.76
CA ILE A 93 -7.75 -11.27 -0.49
C ILE A 93 -6.69 -10.21 -0.20
N GLY A 94 -5.57 -10.24 -0.93
CA GLY A 94 -4.45 -9.33 -0.70
C GLY A 94 -4.56 -7.99 -1.41
N SER A 95 -5.34 -7.89 -2.48
CA SER A 95 -5.36 -6.68 -3.30
C SER A 95 -6.69 -6.45 -4.02
N VAL A 96 -6.99 -5.17 -4.26
CA VAL A 96 -8.13 -4.73 -5.09
C VAL A 96 -7.65 -3.68 -6.08
N ILE A 97 -8.06 -3.78 -7.35
CA ILE A 97 -7.83 -2.73 -8.35
C ILE A 97 -9.12 -1.98 -8.65
N LEU A 98 -9.06 -0.65 -8.57
CA LEU A 98 -10.16 0.27 -8.85
C LEU A 98 -10.01 0.89 -10.25
N PHE A 99 -11.12 1.00 -10.95
CA PHE A 99 -11.23 1.61 -12.28
C PHE A 99 -12.12 2.85 -12.21
N ALA A 100 -12.21 3.62 -13.30
CA ALA A 100 -12.99 4.85 -13.36
C ALA A 100 -14.45 4.69 -12.88
N ALA A 101 -15.07 3.51 -13.09
CA ALA A 101 -16.43 3.22 -12.62
C ALA A 101 -16.55 3.12 -11.07
N ASN A 102 -15.44 2.90 -10.38
CA ASN A 102 -15.40 2.82 -8.92
C ASN A 102 -15.23 4.19 -8.26
N PHE A 103 -14.67 5.16 -8.99
CA PHE A 103 -14.42 6.50 -8.44
C PHE A 103 -15.61 7.44 -8.67
N ASN A 104 -15.84 8.31 -7.72
CA ASN A 104 -16.80 9.40 -7.75
C ASN A 104 -16.07 10.75 -7.80
N SER A 105 -16.72 11.79 -8.30
CA SER A 105 -16.18 13.15 -8.25
C SER A 105 -16.14 13.73 -6.82
N ASP A 106 -16.94 13.18 -5.91
CA ASP A 106 -16.84 13.47 -4.48
C ASP A 106 -15.78 12.57 -3.85
N ALA A 107 -14.68 13.17 -3.42
CA ALA A 107 -13.56 12.47 -2.78
C ALA A 107 -13.98 11.71 -1.52
N LYS A 108 -15.02 12.17 -0.81
CA LYS A 108 -15.53 11.48 0.37
C LYS A 108 -16.05 10.09 0.04
N VAL A 109 -16.77 9.93 -1.07
CA VAL A 109 -17.27 8.62 -1.53
C VAL A 109 -16.11 7.68 -1.82
N ASN A 110 -15.03 8.19 -2.41
CA ASN A 110 -13.83 7.39 -2.69
C ASN A 110 -13.13 6.91 -1.40
N VAL A 111 -13.03 7.80 -0.41
CA VAL A 111 -12.49 7.45 0.92
C VAL A 111 -13.37 6.42 1.62
N GLU A 112 -14.69 6.58 1.58
CA GLU A 112 -15.62 5.62 2.18
C GLU A 112 -15.50 4.22 1.53
N LEU A 113 -15.32 4.15 0.21
CA LEU A 113 -15.09 2.90 -0.50
C LEU A 113 -13.76 2.24 -0.05
N THR A 114 -12.66 2.97 -0.08
CA THR A 114 -11.33 2.42 0.27
C THR A 114 -11.24 2.04 1.76
N ASP A 115 -11.83 2.82 2.65
CA ASP A 115 -11.95 2.50 4.07
C ASP A 115 -12.79 1.24 4.30
N GLY A 116 -13.92 1.10 3.59
CA GLY A 116 -14.75 -0.11 3.61
C GLY A 116 -13.99 -1.36 3.15
N LEU A 117 -13.20 -1.25 2.07
CA LEU A 117 -12.35 -2.33 1.58
C LEU A 117 -11.29 -2.73 2.62
N GLN A 118 -10.61 -1.75 3.25
CA GLN A 118 -9.63 -2.02 4.30
C GLN A 118 -10.28 -2.66 5.54
N LYS A 119 -11.49 -2.21 5.93
CA LYS A 119 -12.24 -2.81 7.05
C LYS A 119 -12.57 -4.27 6.78
N ALA A 120 -12.96 -4.61 5.55
CA ALA A 120 -13.23 -6.00 5.17
C ALA A 120 -11.99 -6.89 5.31
N ALA A 121 -10.82 -6.42 4.87
CA ALA A 121 -9.57 -7.17 5.00
C ALA A 121 -9.07 -7.29 6.46
N MET A 122 -9.45 -6.34 7.30
CA MET A 122 -9.06 -6.29 8.71
C MET A 122 -10.09 -6.91 9.65
N ASP A 123 -11.21 -7.42 9.11
CA ASP A 123 -12.27 -8.05 9.89
C ASP A 123 -11.80 -9.40 10.45
N LYS A 124 -11.63 -9.46 11.77
CA LYS A 124 -11.13 -10.64 12.48
C LYS A 124 -12.17 -11.76 12.59
N ASP A 125 -13.43 -11.46 12.38
CA ASP A 125 -14.51 -12.44 12.43
C ASP A 125 -14.59 -13.24 11.12
N LEU A 126 -14.10 -12.67 10.01
CA LEU A 126 -14.03 -13.30 8.70
C LEU A 126 -12.62 -13.78 8.35
N GLY A 127 -11.63 -12.90 8.41
CA GLY A 127 -10.24 -13.18 8.04
C GLY A 127 -9.35 -13.52 9.22
N LYS A 128 -8.38 -14.39 9.03
CA LYS A 128 -7.48 -14.85 10.10
C LYS A 128 -6.24 -13.98 10.28
N ASN A 129 -5.78 -13.32 9.22
CA ASN A 129 -4.48 -12.67 9.19
C ASN A 129 -4.57 -11.14 9.39
N SER A 130 -5.72 -10.52 9.15
CA SER A 130 -5.92 -9.06 9.24
C SER A 130 -4.77 -8.27 8.57
N ILE A 131 -4.50 -8.59 7.30
CA ILE A 131 -3.47 -7.93 6.50
C ILE A 131 -4.14 -6.83 5.68
N PRO A 132 -3.67 -5.56 5.75
CA PRO A 132 -4.23 -4.49 4.93
C PRO A 132 -4.08 -4.76 3.44
N LEU A 133 -5.11 -4.37 2.66
CA LEU A 133 -5.11 -4.49 1.20
C LEU A 133 -4.08 -3.58 0.52
N LEU A 134 -3.52 -4.09 -0.57
CA LEU A 134 -3.01 -3.24 -1.64
C LEU A 134 -4.21 -2.77 -2.48
N ILE A 135 -4.52 -1.48 -2.43
CA ILE A 135 -5.58 -0.86 -3.24
C ILE A 135 -4.91 -0.12 -4.40
N ALA A 136 -5.16 -0.61 -5.61
CA ALA A 136 -4.48 -0.19 -6.81
C ALA A 136 -5.39 0.57 -7.78
N THR A 137 -4.78 1.35 -8.67
CA THR A 137 -5.42 1.93 -9.87
C THR A 137 -4.37 2.20 -10.96
N ASP A 138 -4.84 2.53 -12.17
CA ASP A 138 -4.02 2.98 -13.31
C ASP A 138 -4.22 4.50 -13.48
N GLN A 139 -3.59 5.34 -12.70
CA GLN A 139 -3.67 6.79 -12.84
C GLN A 139 -2.41 7.32 -13.52
N GLU A 140 -2.41 7.34 -14.86
CA GLU A 140 -1.25 7.78 -15.67
C GLU A 140 -1.28 9.27 -15.98
N GLY A 141 -2.48 9.85 -15.99
CA GLY A 141 -2.76 11.14 -16.62
C GLY A 141 -3.15 10.96 -18.11
N GLY A 142 -3.51 12.05 -18.78
CA GLY A 142 -3.94 12.01 -20.16
C GLY A 142 -5.15 11.11 -20.39
N ILE A 143 -5.03 10.14 -21.30
CA ILE A 143 -6.14 9.24 -21.67
C ILE A 143 -6.39 8.12 -20.65
N VAL A 144 -5.44 7.83 -19.78
CA VAL A 144 -5.59 6.85 -18.70
C VAL A 144 -5.72 7.59 -17.37
N TYR A 145 -6.94 8.00 -17.10
CA TYR A 145 -7.36 8.79 -15.96
C TYR A 145 -8.53 8.09 -15.27
N ARG A 146 -8.33 7.64 -14.03
CA ARG A 146 -9.31 6.82 -13.29
C ARG A 146 -9.97 7.59 -12.13
N LEU A 147 -9.18 8.37 -11.39
CA LEU A 147 -9.67 9.14 -10.25
C LEU A 147 -10.50 10.33 -10.72
N THR A 148 -11.80 10.10 -10.89
CA THR A 148 -12.76 11.16 -11.22
C THR A 148 -12.73 12.24 -10.15
N GLY A 149 -12.59 13.51 -10.55
CA GLY A 149 -12.46 14.64 -9.63
C GLY A 149 -11.03 14.98 -9.22
N GLY A 150 -10.03 14.17 -9.56
CA GLY A 150 -8.62 14.51 -9.43
C GLY A 150 -8.15 15.54 -10.48
N THR A 151 -6.89 15.94 -10.40
CA THR A 151 -6.31 16.90 -11.34
C THR A 151 -6.15 16.28 -12.72
N ALA A 152 -6.74 16.89 -13.74
CA ALA A 152 -6.58 16.48 -15.14
C ALA A 152 -5.19 16.89 -15.65
N LEU A 153 -4.22 15.98 -15.50
CA LEU A 153 -2.84 16.19 -15.93
C LEU A 153 -2.63 15.78 -17.39
N PRO A 154 -1.64 16.37 -18.09
CA PRO A 154 -1.26 15.92 -19.42
C PRO A 154 -0.71 14.49 -19.38
N GLY A 155 -0.89 13.74 -20.49
CA GLY A 155 -0.33 12.40 -20.61
C GLY A 155 1.19 12.39 -20.78
N ASN A 156 1.78 11.21 -20.72
CA ASN A 156 3.22 11.01 -20.69
C ASN A 156 3.92 11.55 -21.95
N MET A 157 3.32 11.44 -23.13
CA MET A 157 3.91 11.99 -24.36
C MET A 157 4.05 13.51 -24.29
N ALA A 158 3.08 14.22 -23.71
CA ALA A 158 3.16 15.66 -23.54
C ALA A 158 4.25 16.05 -22.51
N LEU A 159 4.38 15.28 -21.45
CA LEU A 159 5.47 15.45 -20.49
C LEU A 159 6.84 15.22 -21.16
N GLY A 160 6.98 14.14 -21.94
CA GLY A 160 8.19 13.85 -22.70
C GLY A 160 8.54 14.94 -23.70
N ALA A 161 7.54 15.45 -24.44
CA ALA A 161 7.70 16.55 -25.40
C ALA A 161 8.12 17.88 -24.74
N SER A 162 7.83 18.07 -23.45
CA SER A 162 8.28 19.27 -22.72
C SER A 162 9.81 19.35 -22.58
N GLY A 163 10.53 18.23 -22.73
CA GLY A 163 11.98 18.15 -22.57
C GLY A 163 12.49 18.40 -21.15
N ASN A 164 11.60 18.61 -20.18
CA ASN A 164 11.94 18.92 -18.78
C ASN A 164 11.38 17.85 -17.83
N THR A 165 12.26 17.04 -17.27
CA THR A 165 11.91 15.94 -16.34
C THR A 165 11.25 16.42 -15.04
N GLU A 166 11.50 17.66 -14.61
CA GLU A 166 10.83 18.26 -13.44
C GLU A 166 9.30 18.31 -13.61
N ASN A 167 8.81 18.38 -14.83
CA ASN A 167 7.37 18.30 -15.10
C ASN A 167 6.82 16.91 -14.80
N ALA A 168 7.59 15.85 -15.03
CA ALA A 168 7.20 14.49 -14.67
C ALA A 168 7.24 14.27 -13.15
N VAL A 169 8.24 14.80 -12.43
CA VAL A 169 8.28 14.79 -10.96
C VAL A 169 7.03 15.47 -10.38
N LYS A 170 6.70 16.67 -10.88
CA LYS A 170 5.51 17.41 -10.42
C LYS A 170 4.20 16.65 -10.70
N ALA A 171 4.06 16.08 -11.90
CA ALA A 171 2.88 15.29 -12.25
C ALA A 171 2.76 14.06 -11.36
N GLY A 172 3.85 13.34 -11.13
CA GLY A 172 3.91 12.19 -10.22
C GLY A 172 3.50 12.58 -8.79
N ASN A 173 4.04 13.69 -8.28
CA ASN A 173 3.73 14.17 -6.92
C ASN A 173 2.25 14.53 -6.74
N ILE A 174 1.64 15.21 -7.71
CA ILE A 174 0.21 15.54 -7.67
C ILE A 174 -0.60 14.25 -7.65
N ILE A 175 -0.35 13.32 -8.59
CA ILE A 175 -1.08 12.05 -8.67
C ILE A 175 -0.89 11.22 -7.40
N GLY A 176 0.34 11.06 -6.93
CA GLY A 176 0.62 10.29 -5.71
C GLY A 176 -0.07 10.87 -4.48
N SER A 177 -0.06 12.19 -4.32
CA SER A 177 -0.73 12.87 -3.22
C SER A 177 -2.25 12.70 -3.27
N GLU A 178 -2.87 12.84 -4.45
CA GLU A 178 -4.32 12.67 -4.63
C GLU A 178 -4.77 11.23 -4.40
N LEU A 179 -4.04 10.25 -4.93
CA LEU A 179 -4.31 8.82 -4.72
C LEU A 179 -4.19 8.44 -3.25
N ASN A 180 -3.12 8.88 -2.58
CA ASN A 180 -2.94 8.64 -1.15
C ASN A 180 -4.07 9.26 -0.32
N ALA A 181 -4.52 10.47 -0.67
CA ALA A 181 -5.61 11.15 0.03
C ALA A 181 -6.94 10.40 -0.03
N VAL A 182 -7.18 9.60 -1.08
CA VAL A 182 -8.38 8.75 -1.21
C VAL A 182 -8.12 7.29 -0.85
N GLY A 183 -7.00 6.96 -0.19
CA GLY A 183 -6.71 5.62 0.32
C GLY A 183 -6.20 4.61 -0.72
N VAL A 184 -5.86 5.04 -1.93
CA VAL A 184 -5.17 4.22 -2.93
C VAL A 184 -3.67 4.22 -2.64
N ASN A 185 -3.07 3.04 -2.48
CA ASN A 185 -1.67 2.87 -2.06
C ASN A 185 -0.77 2.21 -3.12
N VAL A 186 -1.33 1.84 -4.28
CA VAL A 186 -0.58 1.32 -5.44
C VAL A 186 -1.05 2.03 -6.71
N ASN A 187 -0.13 2.55 -7.49
CA ASN A 187 -0.42 3.09 -8.81
C ASN A 187 0.33 2.29 -9.89
N PHE A 188 -0.38 1.70 -10.85
CA PHE A 188 0.21 1.01 -12.00
C PHE A 188 0.56 2.01 -13.10
N ALA A 189 1.29 3.05 -12.72
CA ALA A 189 1.81 4.11 -13.57
C ALA A 189 3.22 4.53 -13.09
N PRO A 190 3.99 5.14 -13.98
CA PRO A 190 3.68 5.47 -15.38
C PRO A 190 3.79 4.27 -16.32
N ASP A 191 3.14 4.33 -17.49
CA ASP A 191 3.48 3.45 -18.60
C ASP A 191 4.95 3.69 -19.01
N ALA A 192 5.76 2.63 -18.98
CA ALA A 192 7.18 2.67 -19.28
C ALA A 192 7.53 2.20 -20.70
N ASP A 193 6.53 1.92 -21.51
CA ASP A 193 6.72 1.47 -22.90
C ASP A 193 7.39 2.54 -23.76
N VAL A 194 8.27 2.10 -24.62
CA VAL A 194 8.87 2.94 -25.65
C VAL A 194 7.98 2.94 -26.88
N ASN A 195 7.59 4.11 -27.39
CA ASN A 195 6.74 4.23 -28.58
C ASN A 195 7.52 3.90 -29.87
N ASN A 196 7.87 2.63 -30.05
CA ASN A 196 8.64 2.12 -31.17
C ASN A 196 7.78 1.77 -32.41
N ASN A 197 6.46 1.78 -32.25
CA ASN A 197 5.51 1.56 -33.36
C ASN A 197 4.43 2.66 -33.35
N PRO A 198 4.49 3.64 -34.24
CA PRO A 198 3.52 4.75 -34.31
C PRO A 198 2.09 4.29 -34.64
N ASN A 199 1.92 3.07 -35.16
CA ASN A 199 0.61 2.48 -35.46
C ASN A 199 0.02 1.69 -34.26
N ASN A 200 0.70 1.64 -33.12
CA ASN A 200 0.18 0.99 -31.94
C ASN A 200 -1.00 1.81 -31.38
N PRO A 201 -2.24 1.29 -31.40
CA PRO A 201 -3.42 2.04 -30.95
C PRO A 201 -3.55 2.12 -29.43
N VAL A 202 -2.76 1.35 -28.70
CA VAL A 202 -2.91 1.20 -27.23
C VAL A 202 -1.91 2.08 -26.47
N ILE A 203 -0.64 2.06 -26.85
CA ILE A 203 0.43 2.79 -26.18
C ILE A 203 0.44 4.26 -26.62
N GLY A 204 0.88 4.55 -27.83
CA GLY A 204 0.83 5.90 -28.41
C GLY A 204 1.12 7.03 -27.42
N LEU A 205 0.10 7.80 -27.08
CA LEU A 205 0.16 8.95 -26.17
C LEU A 205 0.54 8.61 -24.72
N ARG A 206 0.48 7.33 -24.32
CA ARG A 206 0.84 6.88 -22.99
C ARG A 206 2.35 6.75 -22.79
N SER A 207 3.11 6.60 -23.88
CA SER A 207 4.58 6.58 -23.83
C SER A 207 5.16 7.98 -23.73
N PHE A 208 6.23 8.15 -22.97
CA PHE A 208 6.98 9.43 -22.88
C PHE A 208 7.76 9.74 -24.19
N SER A 209 8.24 8.71 -24.90
CA SER A 209 9.09 8.92 -26.08
C SER A 209 9.28 7.64 -26.90
N SER A 210 9.65 7.82 -28.17
CA SER A 210 10.21 6.77 -29.05
C SER A 210 11.71 6.52 -28.78
N ASN A 211 12.39 7.39 -28.04
CA ASN A 211 13.77 7.22 -27.65
C ASN A 211 13.82 6.54 -26.26
N PRO A 212 14.41 5.31 -26.13
CA PRO A 212 14.41 4.55 -24.89
C PRO A 212 15.11 5.29 -23.72
N GLN A 213 16.22 5.98 -24.02
CA GLN A 213 16.99 6.71 -22.98
C GLN A 213 16.20 7.91 -22.45
N LEU A 214 15.46 8.60 -23.32
CA LEU A 214 14.60 9.69 -22.91
C LEU A 214 13.39 9.18 -22.13
N ALA A 215 12.73 8.11 -22.60
CA ALA A 215 11.62 7.47 -21.92
C ALA A 215 12.04 7.05 -20.48
N ALA A 216 13.18 6.37 -20.34
CA ALA A 216 13.70 5.96 -19.04
C ALA A 216 13.91 7.12 -18.05
N LYS A 217 14.43 8.28 -18.54
CA LYS A 217 14.61 9.47 -17.70
C LYS A 217 13.29 10.01 -17.17
N PHE A 218 12.27 10.10 -18.03
CA PHE A 218 10.95 10.59 -17.64
C PHE A 218 10.22 9.61 -16.73
N VAL A 219 10.30 8.30 -16.99
CA VAL A 219 9.75 7.24 -16.13
C VAL A 219 10.36 7.35 -14.72
N SER A 220 11.69 7.44 -14.62
CA SER A 220 12.35 7.57 -13.32
C SER A 220 11.92 8.84 -12.58
N ALA A 221 11.84 9.98 -13.26
CA ALA A 221 11.41 11.23 -12.68
C ALA A 221 9.94 11.20 -12.22
N TYR A 222 9.06 10.57 -12.99
CA TYR A 222 7.66 10.39 -12.58
C TYR A 222 7.54 9.52 -11.33
N ILE A 223 8.27 8.39 -11.28
CA ILE A 223 8.29 7.49 -10.12
C ILE A 223 8.81 8.23 -8.88
N GLU A 224 9.90 9.01 -9.01
CA GLU A 224 10.41 9.85 -7.93
C GLU A 224 9.33 10.79 -7.36
N GLY A 225 8.49 11.37 -8.23
CA GLY A 225 7.41 12.23 -7.80
C GLY A 225 6.25 11.48 -7.12
N VAL A 226 5.94 10.25 -7.52
CA VAL A 226 4.85 9.45 -6.94
C VAL A 226 5.20 8.94 -5.55
N GLN A 227 6.46 8.62 -5.28
CA GLN A 227 6.99 8.09 -4.02
C GLN A 227 7.33 9.17 -3.00
#